data_7671b09737bb66d681fbf82dfb8d02bf
#
_entry.id   7671b09737bb66d681fbf82dfb8d02bf
#
_cell.length_a   1.000
_cell.length_b   1.000
_cell.length_c   1.000
_cell.angle_alpha   90.00
_cell.angle_beta   90.00
_cell.angle_gamma   90.00
#
_symmetry.space_group_name_H-M   'P 1'
#
loop_
_entity.id
_entity.type
_entity.pdbx_description
1 polymer ?
#
loop_
_entity_poly.entity_id
_entity_poly.type
_entity_poly.pdbx_seq_one_letter_code
_entity_poly.pdbx_strand_id
1 'polypeptide(L)'
;IMAGLDGATKDSAVKAVVIIGSAKAFSGGADIREFNTPKATAAPTLRQIIDVLDGMQKPVVAAIGGFAMGGGLELALACHYRIAAPRAQLALPEVKLGILPGAGGTQRLPRLIPVAEALRMITTGDPVPSEKGKTLGLVEEIVEGDLLAGALAYASRLLAEGKGPRRIRDMSARLDNAAQFFEQARAETG
;
A
#
# COMPACT_ATOMS: atom_id res chain seq x y z
N ILE A 1 11.06 -9.70 5.02
CA ILE A 1 9.59 -9.64 5.20
C ILE A 1 9.02 -11.06 5.31
N MET A 2 9.19 -11.96 4.33
CA MET A 2 8.60 -13.32 4.33
C MET A 2 8.84 -14.08 5.64
N ALA A 3 10.09 -14.21 6.09
CA ALA A 3 10.41 -14.93 7.34
C ALA A 3 9.70 -14.33 8.56
N GLY A 4 9.59 -12.98 8.62
CA GLY A 4 8.87 -12.30 9.70
C GLY A 4 7.36 -12.57 9.67
N LEU A 5 6.74 -12.56 8.48
CA LEU A 5 5.33 -12.86 8.33
C LEU A 5 5.02 -14.33 8.66
N ASP A 6 5.88 -15.25 8.24
CA ASP A 6 5.76 -16.67 8.54
C ASP A 6 5.87 -16.93 10.06
N GLY A 7 6.87 -16.34 10.71
CA GLY A 7 7.02 -16.41 12.17
C GLY A 7 5.80 -15.82 12.90
N ALA A 8 5.36 -14.62 12.49
CA ALA A 8 4.21 -13.98 13.08
C ALA A 8 2.90 -14.78 12.90
N THR A 9 2.77 -15.49 11.79
CA THR A 9 1.61 -16.35 11.53
C THR A 9 1.56 -17.53 12.50
N LYS A 10 2.71 -18.18 12.74
CA LYS A 10 2.86 -19.38 13.56
C LYS A 10 2.79 -19.11 15.07
N ASP A 11 3.26 -17.93 15.50
CA ASP A 11 3.30 -17.57 16.92
C ASP A 11 1.96 -17.04 17.41
N SER A 12 1.27 -17.81 18.26
CA SER A 12 -0.02 -17.41 18.84
C SER A 12 0.05 -16.20 19.79
N ALA A 13 1.23 -15.86 20.30
CA ALA A 13 1.45 -14.69 21.14
C ALA A 13 1.40 -13.38 20.31
N VAL A 14 1.78 -13.42 19.05
CA VAL A 14 1.67 -12.28 18.13
C VAL A 14 0.22 -12.03 17.79
N LYS A 15 -0.29 -10.83 18.06
CA LYS A 15 -1.69 -10.44 17.80
C LYS A 15 -1.84 -9.50 16.62
N ALA A 16 -0.81 -8.73 16.29
CA ALA A 16 -0.76 -7.82 15.14
C ALA A 16 0.66 -7.76 14.59
N VAL A 17 0.84 -7.28 13.36
CA VAL A 17 2.12 -7.10 12.69
C VAL A 17 2.27 -5.67 12.23
N VAL A 18 3.45 -5.09 12.41
CA VAL A 18 3.83 -3.80 11.84
C VAL A 18 4.92 -4.03 10.80
N ILE A 19 4.70 -3.55 9.58
CA ILE A 19 5.74 -3.45 8.55
C ILE A 19 6.18 -2.00 8.50
N ILE A 20 7.45 -1.76 8.78
CA ILE A 20 8.04 -0.44 8.81
C ILE A 20 9.36 -0.45 8.02
N GLY A 21 9.61 0.62 7.29
CA GLY A 21 10.89 0.87 6.64
C GLY A 21 11.83 1.68 7.52
N SER A 22 12.69 2.48 6.89
CA SER A 22 13.49 3.49 7.58
C SER A 22 12.74 4.84 7.67
N ALA A 23 13.31 5.80 8.42
CA ALA A 23 12.77 7.16 8.44
C ALA A 23 12.78 7.83 7.03
N LYS A 24 13.68 7.41 6.14
CA LYS A 24 13.82 7.97 4.79
C LYS A 24 12.94 7.28 3.75
N ALA A 25 12.60 6.01 3.95
CA ALA A 25 11.84 5.23 2.98
C ALA A 25 11.13 4.07 3.63
N PHE A 26 9.86 3.88 3.32
CA PHE A 26 9.17 2.62 3.55
C PHE A 26 9.67 1.58 2.53
N SER A 27 9.53 1.89 1.25
CA SER A 27 10.09 1.09 0.15
C SER A 27 10.02 1.87 -1.17
N GLY A 28 11.08 1.80 -1.98
CA GLY A 28 11.12 2.31 -3.35
C GLY A 28 10.54 1.35 -4.40
N GLY A 29 10.08 0.17 -3.99
CA GLY A 29 9.61 -0.87 -4.91
C GLY A 29 10.72 -1.77 -5.43
N ALA A 30 10.55 -2.26 -6.66
CA ALA A 30 11.53 -3.12 -7.32
C ALA A 30 12.81 -2.34 -7.68
N ASP A 31 13.95 -2.99 -7.56
CA ASP A 31 15.21 -2.43 -8.07
C ASP A 31 15.22 -2.52 -9.61
N ILE A 32 15.09 -1.37 -10.27
CA ILE A 32 15.04 -1.30 -11.73
C ILE A 32 16.30 -1.89 -12.40
N ARG A 33 17.43 -1.95 -11.70
CA ARG A 33 18.68 -2.56 -12.20
C ARG A 33 18.58 -4.07 -12.31
N GLU A 34 17.62 -4.67 -11.62
CA GLU A 34 17.37 -6.11 -11.67
C GLU A 34 16.40 -6.50 -12.80
N PHE A 35 15.75 -5.53 -13.46
CA PHE A 35 14.86 -5.81 -14.59
C PHE A 35 15.62 -6.52 -15.70
N ASN A 36 14.96 -7.51 -16.33
CA ASN A 36 15.55 -8.39 -17.35
C ASN A 36 16.72 -9.26 -16.84
N THR A 37 16.86 -9.43 -15.53
CA THR A 37 17.80 -10.39 -14.95
C THR A 37 17.04 -11.50 -14.20
N PRO A 38 17.67 -12.66 -13.93
CA PRO A 38 17.05 -13.72 -13.13
C PRO A 38 16.61 -13.26 -11.72
N LYS A 39 17.19 -12.19 -11.19
CA LYS A 39 16.83 -11.64 -9.88
C LYS A 39 15.43 -11.03 -9.86
N ALA A 40 14.95 -10.49 -10.99
CA ALA A 40 13.63 -9.90 -11.08
C ALA A 40 12.50 -10.90 -10.76
N THR A 41 12.75 -12.18 -10.97
CA THR A 41 11.79 -13.28 -10.73
C THR A 41 12.20 -14.21 -9.59
N ALA A 42 13.31 -13.89 -8.88
CA ALA A 42 13.78 -14.69 -7.76
C ALA A 42 12.79 -14.66 -6.58
N ALA A 43 12.52 -15.81 -6.00
CA ALA A 43 11.67 -15.92 -4.81
C ALA A 43 12.40 -15.43 -3.55
N PRO A 44 11.69 -14.81 -2.59
CA PRO A 44 10.26 -14.49 -2.65
C PRO A 44 9.99 -13.24 -3.50
N THR A 45 9.10 -13.35 -4.47
CA THR A 45 8.64 -12.21 -5.26
C THR A 45 7.70 -11.32 -4.44
N LEU A 46 7.52 -10.05 -4.85
CA LEU A 46 6.55 -9.15 -4.21
C LEU A 46 5.13 -9.74 -4.21
N ARG A 47 4.73 -10.41 -5.31
CA ARG A 47 3.43 -11.07 -5.40
C ARG A 47 3.25 -12.15 -4.34
N GLN A 48 4.27 -12.98 -4.11
CA GLN A 48 4.23 -14.00 -3.06
C GLN A 48 4.11 -13.38 -1.66
N ILE A 49 4.78 -12.25 -1.40
CA ILE A 49 4.63 -11.52 -0.14
C ILE A 49 3.20 -10.99 0.02
N ILE A 50 2.63 -10.43 -1.04
CA ILE A 50 1.25 -9.93 -1.06
C ILE A 50 0.24 -11.07 -0.83
N ASP A 51 0.44 -12.23 -1.44
CA ASP A 51 -0.42 -13.40 -1.24
C ASP A 51 -0.42 -13.85 0.23
N VAL A 52 0.74 -13.81 0.89
CA VAL A 52 0.84 -14.09 2.33
C VAL A 52 0.08 -13.04 3.15
N LEU A 53 0.24 -11.75 2.84
CA LEU A 53 -0.49 -10.65 3.53
C LEU A 53 -2.01 -10.79 3.37
N ASP A 54 -2.46 -11.11 2.16
CA ASP A 54 -3.88 -11.35 1.88
C ASP A 54 -4.44 -12.55 2.66
N GLY A 55 -3.62 -13.54 2.97
CA GLY A 55 -3.98 -14.72 3.76
C GLY A 55 -3.94 -14.53 5.27
N MET A 56 -3.26 -13.48 5.77
CA MET A 56 -3.06 -13.29 7.21
C MET A 56 -4.36 -13.06 7.97
N GLN A 57 -4.46 -13.73 9.13
CA GLN A 57 -5.62 -13.61 10.04
C GLN A 57 -5.36 -12.60 11.18
N LYS A 58 -4.17 -12.03 11.23
CA LYS A 58 -3.77 -10.98 12.18
C LYS A 58 -3.70 -9.65 11.45
N PRO A 59 -4.15 -8.53 12.03
CA PRO A 59 -4.04 -7.23 11.39
C PRO A 59 -2.58 -6.88 11.11
N VAL A 60 -2.32 -6.38 9.91
CA VAL A 60 -1.00 -5.90 9.46
C VAL A 60 -1.10 -4.41 9.20
N VAL A 61 -0.22 -3.63 9.81
CA VAL A 61 -0.13 -2.18 9.67
C VAL A 61 1.13 -1.83 8.89
N ALA A 62 0.99 -1.11 7.79
CA ALA A 62 2.11 -0.46 7.12
C ALA A 62 2.38 0.89 7.77
N ALA A 63 3.60 1.10 8.29
CA ALA A 63 4.06 2.35 8.86
C ALA A 63 5.02 3.04 7.88
N ILE A 64 4.51 4.05 7.18
CA ILE A 64 5.17 4.65 6.01
C ILE A 64 5.97 5.88 6.43
N GLY A 65 7.31 5.75 6.46
CA GLY A 65 8.24 6.87 6.57
C GLY A 65 8.77 7.27 5.20
N GLY A 66 9.03 8.57 5.01
CA GLY A 66 9.66 9.11 3.82
C GLY A 66 8.86 8.87 2.53
N PHE A 67 9.00 7.72 1.90
CA PHE A 67 8.23 7.40 0.69
C PHE A 67 7.87 5.91 0.57
N ALA A 68 6.74 5.65 -0.12
CA ALA A 68 6.32 4.35 -0.62
C ALA A 68 6.00 4.49 -2.12
N MET A 69 6.82 3.87 -2.97
CA MET A 69 6.75 4.06 -4.42
C MET A 69 6.65 2.73 -5.16
N GLY A 70 5.82 2.68 -6.22
CA GLY A 70 5.66 1.50 -7.05
C GLY A 70 5.31 0.26 -6.23
N GLY A 71 6.05 -0.82 -6.38
CA GLY A 71 5.88 -2.04 -5.58
C GLY A 71 5.92 -1.80 -4.07
N GLY A 72 6.56 -0.71 -3.60
CA GLY A 72 6.53 -0.32 -2.18
C GLY A 72 5.14 0.18 -1.75
N LEU A 73 4.45 0.96 -2.58
CA LEU A 73 3.07 1.33 -2.32
C LEU A 73 2.13 0.12 -2.51
N GLU A 74 2.38 -0.76 -3.48
CA GLU A 74 1.61 -1.99 -3.65
C GLU A 74 1.70 -2.91 -2.42
N LEU A 75 2.89 -3.01 -1.80
CA LEU A 75 3.08 -3.69 -0.53
C LEU A 75 2.25 -3.04 0.60
N ALA A 76 2.29 -1.71 0.71
CA ALA A 76 1.50 -0.99 1.70
C ALA A 76 -0.02 -1.17 1.47
N LEU A 77 -0.47 -1.20 0.22
CA LEU A 77 -1.86 -1.46 -0.16
C LEU A 77 -2.30 -2.90 0.15
N ALA A 78 -1.38 -3.86 0.19
CA ALA A 78 -1.67 -5.23 0.59
C ALA A 78 -1.79 -5.38 2.12
N CYS A 79 -1.18 -4.49 2.90
CA CYS A 79 -1.40 -4.43 4.35
C CYS A 79 -2.86 -4.03 4.65
N HIS A 80 -3.35 -4.44 5.83
CA HIS A 80 -4.74 -4.19 6.22
C HIS A 80 -4.98 -2.71 6.56
N TYR A 81 -3.99 -2.05 7.18
CA TYR A 81 -4.03 -0.65 7.59
C TYR A 81 -2.73 0.06 7.22
N ARG A 82 -2.77 1.38 7.05
CA ARG A 82 -1.64 2.24 6.69
C ARG A 82 -1.65 3.48 7.54
N ILE A 83 -0.52 3.76 8.17
CA ILE A 83 -0.24 5.03 8.81
C ILE A 83 1.02 5.63 8.21
N ALA A 84 1.20 6.92 8.28
CA ALA A 84 2.34 7.57 7.68
C ALA A 84 2.92 8.69 8.55
N ALA A 85 4.22 8.91 8.41
CA ALA A 85 4.85 10.14 8.90
C ALA A 85 4.38 11.35 8.09
N PRO A 86 4.44 12.56 8.64
CA PRO A 86 4.14 13.79 7.89
C PRO A 86 4.97 13.90 6.62
N ARG A 87 4.37 14.40 5.56
CA ARG A 87 4.99 14.64 4.25
C ARG A 87 5.55 13.40 3.56
N ALA A 88 5.24 12.19 4.05
CA ALA A 88 5.58 10.97 3.33
C ALA A 88 4.95 10.97 1.92
N GLN A 89 5.67 10.47 0.92
CA GLN A 89 5.26 10.50 -0.47
C GLN A 89 4.77 9.12 -0.92
N LEU A 90 3.60 9.08 -1.55
CA LEU A 90 2.91 7.87 -1.97
C LEU A 90 2.68 7.94 -3.47
N ALA A 91 3.22 6.99 -4.26
CA ALA A 91 3.08 7.01 -5.71
C ALA A 91 3.06 5.61 -6.33
N LEU A 92 2.44 5.51 -7.51
CA LEU A 92 2.59 4.41 -8.45
C LEU A 92 3.26 4.95 -9.74
N PRO A 93 4.59 5.17 -9.74
CA PRO A 93 5.28 5.86 -10.84
C PRO A 93 5.63 4.94 -12.01
N GLU A 94 5.09 3.74 -12.09
CA GLU A 94 5.39 2.73 -13.10
C GLU A 94 5.23 3.25 -14.52
N VAL A 95 4.24 4.11 -14.77
CA VAL A 95 4.01 4.73 -16.09
C VAL A 95 5.21 5.54 -16.58
N LYS A 96 5.99 6.13 -15.67
CA LYS A 96 7.23 6.87 -16.00
C LYS A 96 8.35 5.96 -16.53
N LEU A 97 8.18 4.64 -16.36
CA LEU A 97 9.06 3.60 -16.88
C LEU A 97 8.43 2.85 -18.07
N GLY A 98 7.25 3.29 -18.56
CA GLY A 98 6.53 2.63 -19.65
C GLY A 98 5.87 1.30 -19.25
N ILE A 99 5.65 1.06 -17.97
CA ILE A 99 5.00 -0.14 -17.45
C ILE A 99 3.79 0.22 -16.56
N LEU A 100 3.05 -0.79 -16.10
CA LEU A 100 1.93 -0.63 -15.18
C LEU A 100 2.27 -1.22 -13.81
N PRO A 101 1.59 -0.78 -12.72
CA PRO A 101 1.68 -1.43 -11.42
C PRO A 101 1.35 -2.92 -11.51
N GLY A 102 2.31 -3.79 -11.18
CA GLY A 102 2.25 -5.23 -11.48
C GLY A 102 1.81 -6.13 -10.32
N ALA A 103 1.75 -5.59 -9.09
CA ALA A 103 1.46 -6.38 -7.88
C ALA A 103 0.08 -6.06 -7.25
N GLY A 104 -0.82 -5.49 -8.03
CA GLY A 104 -2.21 -5.24 -7.65
C GLY A 104 -2.55 -3.79 -7.29
N GLY A 105 -1.65 -2.84 -7.53
CA GLY A 105 -1.89 -1.41 -7.31
C GLY A 105 -3.11 -0.91 -8.10
N THR A 106 -3.24 -1.30 -9.38
CA THR A 106 -4.37 -0.97 -10.23
C THR A 106 -5.71 -1.52 -9.72
N GLN A 107 -5.68 -2.53 -8.86
CA GLN A 107 -6.88 -3.15 -8.29
C GLN A 107 -7.20 -2.64 -6.89
N ARG A 108 -6.17 -2.44 -6.04
CA ARG A 108 -6.38 -2.04 -4.65
C ARG A 108 -6.62 -0.53 -4.51
N LEU A 109 -5.88 0.28 -5.27
CA LEU A 109 -5.98 1.73 -5.12
C LEU A 109 -7.40 2.26 -5.40
N PRO A 110 -8.09 1.91 -6.52
CA PRO A 110 -9.44 2.40 -6.80
C PRO A 110 -10.54 1.80 -5.90
N ARG A 111 -10.22 0.79 -5.10
CA ARG A 111 -11.12 0.25 -4.06
C ARG A 111 -11.00 0.99 -2.74
N LEU A 112 -9.88 1.70 -2.55
CA LEU A 112 -9.57 2.39 -1.30
C LEU A 112 -9.87 3.89 -1.35
N ILE A 113 -9.56 4.54 -2.49
CA ILE A 113 -9.73 5.98 -2.70
C ILE A 113 -10.68 6.26 -3.87
N PRO A 114 -11.15 7.51 -4.07
CA PRO A 114 -11.97 7.86 -5.23
C PRO A 114 -11.31 7.42 -6.54
N VAL A 115 -12.08 6.81 -7.44
CA VAL A 115 -11.56 6.19 -8.67
C VAL A 115 -10.84 7.20 -9.58
N ALA A 116 -11.33 8.44 -9.65
CA ALA A 116 -10.68 9.52 -10.41
C ALA A 116 -9.26 9.83 -9.88
N GLU A 117 -9.09 9.91 -8.57
CA GLU A 117 -7.78 10.12 -7.96
C GLU A 117 -6.86 8.90 -8.16
N ALA A 118 -7.41 7.68 -8.07
CA ALA A 118 -6.66 6.46 -8.35
C ALA A 118 -6.19 6.43 -9.81
N LEU A 119 -7.07 6.77 -10.77
CA LEU A 119 -6.71 6.88 -12.19
C LEU A 119 -5.58 7.89 -12.38
N ARG A 120 -5.74 9.11 -11.83
CA ARG A 120 -4.71 10.14 -11.92
C ARG A 120 -3.35 9.64 -11.38
N MET A 121 -3.32 9.04 -10.18
CA MET A 121 -2.08 8.53 -9.60
C MET A 121 -1.41 7.47 -10.47
N ILE A 122 -2.20 6.59 -11.10
CA ILE A 122 -1.69 5.50 -11.96
C ILE A 122 -1.20 6.02 -13.30
N THR A 123 -1.92 6.98 -13.92
CA THR A 123 -1.60 7.47 -15.28
C THR A 123 -0.54 8.55 -15.29
N THR A 124 -0.40 9.34 -14.22
CA THR A 124 0.66 10.37 -14.14
C THR A 124 1.90 9.86 -13.39
N GLY A 125 1.73 8.93 -12.46
CA GLY A 125 2.80 8.49 -11.56
C GLY A 125 3.27 9.57 -10.59
N ASP A 126 2.48 10.62 -10.38
CA ASP A 126 2.86 11.72 -9.50
C ASP A 126 2.62 11.37 -8.03
N PRO A 127 3.53 11.76 -7.14
CA PRO A 127 3.39 11.46 -5.73
C PRO A 127 2.28 12.27 -5.08
N VAL A 128 1.64 11.65 -4.09
CA VAL A 128 0.65 12.25 -3.21
C VAL A 128 1.24 12.31 -1.81
N PRO A 129 1.30 13.49 -1.15
CA PRO A 129 1.76 13.59 0.22
C PRO A 129 0.79 12.90 1.18
N SER A 130 1.30 12.39 2.29
CA SER A 130 0.56 11.60 3.27
C SER A 130 -0.67 12.32 3.81
N GLU A 131 -0.64 13.65 3.97
CA GLU A 131 -1.76 14.45 4.43
C GLU A 131 -2.94 14.40 3.42
N LYS A 132 -2.64 14.58 2.13
CA LYS A 132 -3.64 14.38 1.07
C LYS A 132 -4.06 12.91 1.02
N GLY A 133 -3.12 11.98 1.19
CA GLY A 133 -3.40 10.55 1.29
C GLY A 133 -4.41 10.23 2.40
N LYS A 134 -4.30 10.88 3.57
CA LYS A 134 -5.27 10.75 4.65
C LYS A 134 -6.64 11.29 4.26
N THR A 135 -6.70 12.46 3.65
CA THR A 135 -7.97 13.05 3.17
C THR A 135 -8.67 12.16 2.16
N LEU A 136 -7.91 11.48 1.29
CA LEU A 136 -8.45 10.56 0.29
C LEU A 136 -8.85 9.19 0.87
N GLY A 137 -8.39 8.83 2.07
CA GLY A 137 -8.57 7.51 2.67
C GLY A 137 -7.47 6.50 2.32
N LEU A 138 -6.38 6.94 1.67
CA LEU A 138 -5.23 6.09 1.37
C LEU A 138 -4.44 5.74 2.64
N VAL A 139 -4.42 6.65 3.62
CA VAL A 139 -3.75 6.51 4.91
C VAL A 139 -4.76 6.80 6.01
N GLU A 140 -4.77 5.98 7.05
CA GLU A 140 -5.70 6.11 8.17
C GLU A 140 -5.28 7.21 9.17
N GLU A 141 -3.97 7.36 9.40
CA GLU A 141 -3.44 8.28 10.42
C GLU A 141 -2.08 8.87 10.02
N ILE A 142 -1.86 10.12 10.36
CA ILE A 142 -0.53 10.75 10.32
C ILE A 142 0.04 10.71 11.72
N VAL A 143 1.25 10.19 11.84
CA VAL A 143 1.97 10.02 13.12
C VAL A 143 3.10 11.03 13.19
N GLU A 144 2.96 11.99 14.08
CA GLU A 144 4.01 12.94 14.43
C GLU A 144 5.07 12.27 15.32
N GLY A 145 6.34 12.56 15.09
CA GLY A 145 7.44 12.06 15.92
C GLY A 145 7.84 10.63 15.63
N ASP A 146 7.87 9.76 16.64
CA ASP A 146 8.32 8.37 16.52
C ASP A 146 7.27 7.50 15.80
N LEU A 147 7.53 7.21 14.54
CA LEU A 147 6.65 6.41 13.70
C LEU A 147 6.47 4.99 14.21
N LEU A 148 7.50 4.37 14.80
CA LEU A 148 7.39 3.01 15.34
C LEU A 148 6.49 3.01 16.58
N ALA A 149 6.71 3.93 17.51
CA ALA A 149 5.86 4.05 18.70
C ALA A 149 4.39 4.32 18.31
N GLY A 150 4.15 5.21 17.33
CA GLY A 150 2.82 5.47 16.79
C GLY A 150 2.19 4.24 16.13
N ALA A 151 2.97 3.45 15.38
CA ALA A 151 2.49 2.22 14.74
C ALA A 151 2.10 1.16 15.77
N LEU A 152 2.88 0.99 16.81
CA LEU A 152 2.56 0.07 17.91
C LEU A 152 1.30 0.50 18.67
N ALA A 153 1.18 1.81 18.95
CA ALA A 153 -0.02 2.37 19.57
C ALA A 153 -1.27 2.18 18.67
N TYR A 154 -1.13 2.41 17.36
CA TYR A 154 -2.20 2.19 16.39
C TYR A 154 -2.63 0.72 16.36
N ALA A 155 -1.67 -0.21 16.25
CA ALA A 155 -1.95 -1.65 16.27
C ALA A 155 -2.63 -2.09 17.57
N SER A 156 -2.18 -1.59 18.72
CA SER A 156 -2.80 -1.87 20.02
C SER A 156 -4.25 -1.36 20.09
N ARG A 157 -4.53 -0.20 19.52
CA ARG A 157 -5.88 0.37 19.43
C ARG A 157 -6.79 -0.49 18.57
N LEU A 158 -6.31 -0.97 17.41
CA LEU A 158 -7.06 -1.91 16.55
C LEU A 158 -7.47 -3.16 17.34
N LEU A 159 -6.55 -3.73 18.10
CA LEU A 159 -6.82 -4.93 18.91
C LEU A 159 -7.83 -4.65 20.02
N ALA A 160 -7.70 -3.52 20.73
CA ALA A 160 -8.64 -3.11 21.79
C ALA A 160 -10.06 -2.87 21.24
N GLU A 161 -10.17 -2.40 20.00
CA GLU A 161 -11.45 -2.18 19.31
C GLU A 161 -11.99 -3.45 18.60
N GLY A 162 -11.31 -4.60 18.75
CA GLY A 162 -11.70 -5.85 18.10
C GLY A 162 -11.59 -5.82 16.56
N LYS A 163 -10.81 -4.89 15.99
CA LYS A 163 -10.63 -4.77 14.54
C LYS A 163 -9.64 -5.80 14.03
N GLY A 164 -10.12 -6.70 13.19
CA GLY A 164 -9.32 -7.72 12.50
C GLY A 164 -8.74 -7.25 11.16
N PRO A 165 -8.29 -8.19 10.33
CA PRO A 165 -7.81 -7.92 8.97
C PRO A 165 -8.89 -7.27 8.09
N ARG A 166 -8.52 -6.16 7.45
CA ARG A 166 -9.36 -5.44 6.46
C ARG A 166 -8.65 -5.48 5.10
N ARG A 167 -9.07 -6.38 4.25
CA ARG A 167 -8.43 -6.59 2.94
C ARG A 167 -9.05 -5.66 1.91
N ILE A 168 -8.23 -4.80 1.30
CA ILE A 168 -8.69 -3.87 0.26
C ILE A 168 -9.22 -4.64 -0.95
N ARG A 169 -8.65 -5.79 -1.29
CA ARG A 169 -9.09 -6.61 -2.43
C ARG A 169 -10.55 -7.07 -2.32
N ASP A 170 -11.07 -7.19 -1.09
CA ASP A 170 -12.44 -7.61 -0.83
C ASP A 170 -13.44 -6.43 -0.83
N MET A 171 -12.93 -5.19 -0.95
CA MET A 171 -13.74 -3.99 -1.04
C MET A 171 -14.19 -3.75 -2.48
N SER A 172 -15.32 -3.06 -2.65
CA SER A 172 -15.82 -2.63 -3.96
C SER A 172 -15.34 -1.22 -4.30
N ALA A 173 -14.95 -1.00 -5.56
CA ALA A 173 -14.72 0.36 -6.06
C ALA A 173 -16.06 1.11 -6.13
N ARG A 174 -16.08 2.37 -5.69
CA ARG A 174 -17.28 3.23 -5.72
C ARG A 174 -17.29 4.01 -7.01
N LEU A 175 -18.19 3.67 -7.91
CA LEU A 175 -18.38 4.30 -9.20
C LEU A 175 -19.89 4.57 -9.38
N ASP A 176 -20.34 5.77 -8.99
CA ASP A 176 -21.74 6.13 -8.99
C ASP A 176 -22.31 6.30 -10.40
N ASN A 177 -21.46 6.68 -11.38
CA ASN A 177 -21.83 6.80 -12.80
C ASN A 177 -20.69 6.31 -13.69
N ALA A 178 -20.60 4.98 -13.86
CA ALA A 178 -19.50 4.35 -14.59
C ALA A 178 -19.40 4.82 -16.06
N ALA A 179 -20.51 4.97 -16.76
CA ALA A 179 -20.49 5.38 -18.18
C ALA A 179 -19.91 6.77 -18.34
N GLN A 180 -20.40 7.75 -17.58
CA GLN A 180 -19.90 9.12 -17.61
C GLN A 180 -18.43 9.21 -17.18
N PHE A 181 -18.06 8.46 -16.15
CA PHE A 181 -16.67 8.40 -15.69
C PHE A 181 -15.73 7.90 -16.81
N PHE A 182 -16.10 6.82 -17.51
CA PHE A 182 -15.27 6.28 -18.59
C PHE A 182 -15.18 7.19 -19.79
N GLU A 183 -16.22 7.95 -20.11
CA GLU A 183 -16.17 8.97 -21.18
C GLU A 183 -15.19 10.10 -20.81
N GLN A 184 -15.30 10.63 -19.59
CA GLN A 184 -14.39 11.67 -19.09
C GLN A 184 -12.94 11.17 -19.04
N ALA A 185 -12.70 9.99 -18.50
CA ALA A 185 -11.38 9.41 -18.40
C ALA A 185 -10.72 9.20 -19.78
N ARG A 186 -11.47 8.79 -20.81
CA ARG A 186 -10.97 8.70 -22.18
C ARG A 186 -10.59 10.04 -22.76
N ALA A 187 -11.36 11.09 -22.46
CA ALA A 187 -11.05 12.44 -22.93
C ALA A 187 -9.79 13.02 -22.28
N GLU A 188 -9.48 12.63 -21.04
CA GLU A 188 -8.30 13.10 -20.29
C GLU A 188 -7.02 12.31 -20.63
N THR A 189 -7.13 11.07 -21.08
CA THR A 189 -6.00 10.16 -21.30
C THR A 189 -5.71 9.87 -22.78
N GLY A 190 -6.54 10.31 -23.70
CA GLY A 190 -6.35 10.22 -25.17
C GLY A 190 -5.64 11.40 -25.68
#